data_408c6e7d31ab991fb7b5a4eed59a9f0c
#
_entry.id   408c6e7d31ab991fb7b5a4eed59a9f0c
#
_cell.length_a   1.000
_cell.length_b   1.000
_cell.length_c   1.000
_cell.angle_alpha   90.00
_cell.angle_beta   90.00
_cell.angle_gamma   90.00
#
_symmetry.space_group_name_H-M   'P 1'
#
loop_
_entity.id
_entity.type
_entity.pdbx_description
1 polymer ?
#
loop_
_entity_poly.entity_id
_entity_poly.type
_entity_poly.pdbx_seq_one_letter_code
_entity_poly.pdbx_strand_id
1 'polypeptide(L)'
;MAIIKVVNIKKTPIKNLKYIANNEKTLNGDLITGVNCSNNIYKANEKMENINRNYGKKNEVKIKHIIHSFHKDENINPYEAHLISMEWYERMFPDNNCVGVMATHDGDPEAKNSADKCIHTHISLNAIDLNGKRLDIDKKWLERAINISNEICKEHGLTHSIIDFKSNAKVRKTLTEIKMEEEGRITFK
;
A
#
# COMPACT_ATOMS: atom_id res chain seq x y z
N MET A 1 7.87 12.20 2.16
CA MET A 1 7.29 11.91 3.50
C MET A 1 6.86 10.46 3.51
N ALA A 2 7.29 9.70 4.51
CA ALA A 2 6.82 8.32 4.69
C ALA A 2 5.30 8.30 4.92
N ILE A 3 4.61 7.34 4.35
CA ILE A 3 3.14 7.26 4.39
C ILE A 3 2.69 5.79 4.40
N ILE A 4 1.66 5.51 5.22
CA ILE A 4 0.80 4.33 5.00
C ILE A 4 -0.55 4.83 4.51
N LYS A 5 -0.95 4.41 3.33
CA LYS A 5 -2.22 4.80 2.69
C LYS A 5 -2.98 3.56 2.26
N VAL A 6 -4.30 3.58 2.40
CA VAL A 6 -5.17 2.49 1.96
C VAL A 6 -6.19 2.99 0.95
N VAL A 7 -6.33 2.24 -0.14
CA VAL A 7 -7.29 2.50 -1.21
C VAL A 7 -8.15 1.26 -1.45
N ASN A 8 -9.45 1.43 -1.51
CA ASN A 8 -10.38 0.34 -1.80
C ASN A 8 -10.59 0.20 -3.31
N ILE A 9 -10.20 -0.93 -3.88
CA ILE A 9 -10.43 -1.25 -5.29
C ILE A 9 -11.74 -2.02 -5.42
N LYS A 10 -12.74 -1.41 -6.07
CA LYS A 10 -14.09 -1.98 -6.25
C LYS A 10 -14.25 -2.74 -7.56
N LYS A 11 -13.59 -2.27 -8.61
CA LYS A 11 -13.71 -2.82 -9.97
C LYS A 11 -12.33 -3.23 -10.51
N THR A 12 -12.33 -4.26 -11.33
CA THR A 12 -11.17 -4.65 -12.14
C THR A 12 -9.88 -4.92 -11.32
N PRO A 13 -9.85 -5.91 -10.41
CA PRO A 13 -8.66 -6.25 -9.62
C PRO A 13 -7.40 -6.45 -10.46
N ILE A 14 -7.52 -7.13 -11.59
CA ILE A 14 -6.39 -7.37 -12.50
C ILE A 14 -5.73 -6.10 -13.04
N LYS A 15 -6.47 -4.99 -13.22
CA LYS A 15 -5.86 -3.72 -13.61
C LYS A 15 -4.96 -3.14 -12.51
N ASN A 16 -5.37 -3.30 -11.25
CA ASN A 16 -4.55 -2.91 -10.11
C ASN A 16 -3.29 -3.77 -10.04
N LEU A 17 -3.41 -5.09 -10.17
CA LEU A 17 -2.26 -5.99 -10.16
C LEU A 17 -1.28 -5.71 -11.31
N LYS A 18 -1.77 -5.44 -12.52
CA LYS A 18 -0.93 -5.02 -13.65
C LYS A 18 -0.19 -3.71 -13.39
N TYR A 19 -0.83 -2.76 -12.74
CA TYR A 19 -0.21 -1.48 -12.40
C TYR A 19 0.94 -1.66 -11.40
N ILE A 20 0.71 -2.41 -10.31
CA ILE A 20 1.75 -2.60 -9.28
C ILE A 20 2.90 -3.50 -9.76
N ALA A 21 2.64 -4.44 -10.66
CA ALA A 21 3.62 -5.38 -11.20
C ALA A 21 4.27 -4.88 -12.52
N ASN A 22 4.32 -3.56 -12.72
CA ASN A 22 5.01 -3.01 -13.89
C ASN A 22 6.51 -3.32 -13.81
N ASN A 23 7.04 -4.05 -14.81
CA ASN A 23 8.43 -4.48 -14.85
C ASN A 23 9.43 -3.32 -14.78
N GLU A 24 9.14 -2.20 -15.43
CA GLU A 24 10.00 -1.02 -15.41
C GLU A 24 10.18 -0.42 -14.02
N LYS A 25 9.17 -0.61 -13.13
CA LYS A 25 9.16 -0.07 -11.76
C LYS A 25 9.58 -1.07 -10.69
N THR A 26 9.63 -2.37 -11.04
CA THR A 26 9.86 -3.47 -10.10
C THR A 26 11.15 -4.22 -10.36
N LEU A 27 12.15 -3.55 -10.94
CA LEU A 27 13.44 -4.15 -11.34
C LEU A 27 13.22 -5.45 -12.15
N ASN A 28 12.48 -5.35 -13.27
CA ASN A 28 12.10 -6.47 -14.13
C ASN A 28 11.31 -7.59 -13.45
N GLY A 29 10.59 -7.27 -12.36
CA GLY A 29 9.76 -8.21 -11.63
C GLY A 29 10.44 -8.85 -10.42
N ASP A 30 11.70 -8.54 -10.13
CA ASP A 30 12.44 -9.07 -8.98
C ASP A 30 11.81 -8.64 -7.64
N LEU A 31 11.16 -7.47 -7.63
CA LEU A 31 10.50 -6.91 -6.44
C LEU A 31 9.01 -7.23 -6.38
N ILE A 32 8.61 -8.41 -6.84
CA ILE A 32 7.22 -8.89 -6.78
C ILE A 32 7.14 -10.15 -5.92
N THR A 33 6.33 -10.12 -4.88
CA THR A 33 6.08 -11.27 -3.99
C THR A 33 4.60 -11.60 -3.90
N GLY A 34 4.25 -12.86 -4.15
CA GLY A 34 2.89 -13.37 -3.90
C GLY A 34 2.69 -13.69 -2.43
N VAL A 35 1.64 -13.16 -1.85
CA VAL A 35 1.19 -13.46 -0.48
C VAL A 35 0.19 -14.60 -0.55
N ASN A 36 0.57 -15.78 -0.10
CA ASN A 36 -0.22 -17.01 -0.20
C ASN A 36 -0.73 -17.30 -1.62
N CYS A 37 -0.02 -16.83 -2.64
CA CYS A 37 -0.31 -17.11 -4.05
C CYS A 37 0.96 -17.03 -4.90
N SER A 38 0.83 -17.20 -6.19
CA SER A 38 1.93 -17.06 -7.15
C SER A 38 2.35 -15.59 -7.32
N ASN A 39 3.64 -15.34 -7.58
CA ASN A 39 4.14 -14.04 -8.04
C ASN A 39 3.57 -13.65 -9.43
N ASN A 40 3.07 -14.63 -10.18
CA ASN A 40 2.37 -14.36 -11.43
C ASN A 40 1.00 -13.76 -11.14
N ILE A 41 0.81 -12.50 -11.55
CA ILE A 41 -0.40 -11.71 -11.25
C ILE A 41 -1.70 -12.31 -11.80
N TYR A 42 -1.64 -13.07 -12.88
CA TYR A 42 -2.83 -13.72 -13.46
C TYR A 42 -3.27 -14.89 -12.59
N LYS A 43 -2.31 -15.73 -12.13
CA LYS A 43 -2.57 -16.83 -11.19
C LYS A 43 -3.01 -16.30 -9.81
N ALA A 44 -2.40 -15.18 -9.37
CA ALA A 44 -2.81 -14.50 -8.14
C ALA A 44 -4.26 -13.99 -8.24
N ASN A 45 -4.61 -13.32 -9.35
CA ASN A 45 -5.97 -12.84 -9.59
C ASN A 45 -6.99 -14.00 -9.63
N GLU A 46 -6.66 -15.08 -10.31
CA GLU A 46 -7.52 -16.28 -10.38
C GLU A 46 -7.78 -16.84 -8.97
N LYS A 47 -6.74 -16.95 -8.12
CA LYS A 47 -6.89 -17.41 -6.73
C LYS A 47 -7.81 -16.47 -5.92
N MET A 48 -7.62 -15.16 -6.05
CA MET A 48 -8.47 -14.17 -5.38
C MET A 48 -9.94 -14.27 -5.84
N GLU A 49 -10.17 -14.43 -7.14
CA GLU A 49 -11.52 -14.59 -7.71
C GLU A 49 -12.18 -15.88 -7.23
N ASN A 50 -11.41 -16.98 -7.11
CA ASN A 50 -11.92 -18.26 -6.58
C ASN A 50 -12.35 -18.11 -5.13
N ILE A 51 -11.56 -17.42 -4.28
CA ILE A 51 -11.94 -17.13 -2.89
C ILE A 51 -13.24 -16.31 -2.86
N ASN A 52 -13.31 -15.24 -3.65
CA ASN A 52 -14.49 -14.37 -3.70
C ASN A 52 -15.76 -15.13 -4.15
N ARG A 53 -15.63 -16.09 -5.08
CA ARG A 53 -16.73 -16.96 -5.52
C ARG A 53 -17.17 -17.94 -4.45
N ASN A 54 -16.21 -18.62 -3.81
CA ASN A 54 -16.49 -19.65 -2.80
C ASN A 54 -17.21 -19.09 -1.57
N TYR A 55 -16.85 -17.89 -1.14
CA TYR A 55 -17.47 -17.28 0.04
C TYR A 55 -18.69 -16.41 -0.28
N GLY A 56 -19.07 -16.26 -1.56
CA GLY A 56 -20.39 -15.79 -2.03
C GLY A 56 -20.87 -14.42 -1.53
N LYS A 57 -19.99 -13.68 -0.85
CA LYS A 57 -20.37 -12.38 -0.28
C LYS A 57 -20.43 -11.33 -1.37
N LYS A 58 -21.55 -10.61 -1.47
CA LYS A 58 -21.67 -9.36 -2.25
C LYS A 58 -20.76 -8.31 -1.64
N ASN A 59 -19.45 -8.40 -1.95
CA ASN A 59 -18.48 -7.42 -1.50
C ASN A 59 -18.16 -6.48 -2.66
N GLU A 60 -18.49 -5.20 -2.50
CA GLU A 60 -18.14 -4.19 -3.51
C GLU A 60 -16.61 -3.98 -3.59
N VAL A 61 -15.92 -4.04 -2.45
CA VAL A 61 -14.47 -3.92 -2.40
C VAL A 61 -13.86 -5.28 -2.71
N LYS A 62 -13.03 -5.34 -3.75
CA LYS A 62 -12.34 -6.56 -4.19
C LYS A 62 -10.93 -6.65 -3.64
N ILE A 63 -10.22 -5.52 -3.61
CA ILE A 63 -8.84 -5.44 -3.11
C ILE A 63 -8.75 -4.31 -2.09
N LYS A 64 -8.03 -4.54 -1.00
CA LYS A 64 -7.45 -3.56 -0.11
C LYS A 64 -6.04 -3.27 -0.60
N HIS A 65 -5.87 -2.13 -1.24
CA HIS A 65 -4.59 -1.69 -1.78
C HIS A 65 -3.91 -0.77 -0.77
N ILE A 66 -2.86 -1.27 -0.14
CA ILE A 66 -2.06 -0.55 0.85
C ILE A 66 -0.80 -0.04 0.16
N ILE A 67 -0.40 1.17 0.47
CA ILE A 67 0.85 1.76 -0.01
C ILE A 67 1.70 2.06 1.22
N HIS A 68 2.87 1.44 1.32
CA HIS A 68 3.89 1.68 2.32
C HIS A 68 5.04 2.42 1.65
N SER A 69 5.18 3.71 1.90
CA SER A 69 6.15 4.59 1.25
C SER A 69 7.20 5.07 2.23
N PHE A 70 8.45 5.09 1.79
CA PHE A 70 9.60 5.59 2.56
C PHE A 70 9.86 7.08 2.26
N HIS A 71 10.64 7.74 3.11
CA HIS A 71 11.01 9.12 2.87
C HIS A 71 12.06 9.20 1.76
N LYS A 72 12.01 10.25 0.94
CA LYS A 72 12.92 10.43 -0.20
C LYS A 72 14.41 10.60 0.20
N ASP A 73 14.65 11.08 1.43
CA ASP A 73 16.00 11.30 1.96
C ASP A 73 16.46 10.10 2.81
N GLU A 74 15.72 9.00 2.79
CA GLU A 74 16.14 7.77 3.46
C GLU A 74 17.22 7.06 2.64
N ASN A 75 18.27 6.61 3.32
CA ASN A 75 19.31 5.80 2.69
C ASN A 75 18.87 4.33 2.66
N ILE A 76 18.02 4.01 1.72
CA ILE A 76 17.45 2.66 1.54
C ILE A 76 17.42 2.32 0.06
N ASN A 77 17.76 1.08 -0.29
CA ASN A 77 17.60 0.58 -1.66
C ASN A 77 16.26 -0.14 -1.83
N PRO A 78 15.80 -0.39 -3.09
CA PRO A 78 14.51 -1.01 -3.36
C PRO A 78 14.36 -2.44 -2.80
N TYR A 79 15.43 -3.23 -2.72
CA TYR A 79 15.40 -4.58 -2.14
C TYR A 79 15.20 -4.53 -0.63
N GLU A 80 15.90 -3.64 0.07
CA GLU A 80 15.72 -3.42 1.51
C GLU A 80 14.31 -2.92 1.80
N ALA A 81 13.80 -1.96 1.02
CA ALA A 81 12.43 -1.48 1.14
C ALA A 81 11.39 -2.59 0.96
N HIS A 82 11.65 -3.51 0.03
CA HIS A 82 10.80 -4.68 -0.19
C HIS A 82 10.79 -5.61 1.03
N LEU A 83 11.97 -5.96 1.56
CA LEU A 83 12.11 -6.81 2.75
C LEU A 83 11.47 -6.18 3.99
N ILE A 84 11.69 -4.89 4.22
CA ILE A 84 11.06 -4.14 5.33
C ILE A 84 9.53 -4.13 5.20
N SER A 85 9.01 -4.00 3.98
CA SER A 85 7.57 -4.05 3.74
C SER A 85 7.00 -5.47 3.91
N MET A 86 7.77 -6.50 3.62
CA MET A 86 7.40 -7.89 3.94
C MET A 86 7.35 -8.11 5.45
N GLU A 87 8.37 -7.66 6.20
CA GLU A 87 8.39 -7.72 7.65
C GLU A 87 7.20 -6.97 8.26
N TRP A 88 6.90 -5.77 7.73
CA TRP A 88 5.70 -5.03 8.13
C TRP A 88 4.42 -5.84 7.89
N TYR A 89 4.30 -6.51 6.73
CA TYR A 89 3.15 -7.37 6.44
C TYR A 89 3.03 -8.52 7.46
N GLU A 90 4.12 -9.20 7.77
CA GLU A 90 4.15 -10.33 8.72
C GLU A 90 3.72 -9.90 10.13
N ARG A 91 4.21 -8.75 10.61
CA ARG A 91 3.80 -8.20 11.92
C ARG A 91 2.35 -7.72 11.94
N MET A 92 1.83 -7.22 10.81
CA MET A 92 0.44 -6.78 10.66
C MET A 92 -0.54 -7.95 10.57
N PHE A 93 -0.13 -9.05 9.95
CA PHE A 93 -0.97 -10.21 9.63
C PHE A 93 -0.33 -11.52 10.14
N PRO A 94 -0.19 -11.70 11.47
CA PRO A 94 0.53 -12.85 12.04
C PRO A 94 -0.10 -14.21 11.69
N ASP A 95 -1.41 -14.25 11.46
CA ASP A 95 -2.10 -15.47 11.04
C ASP A 95 -1.85 -15.82 9.57
N ASN A 96 -1.28 -14.91 8.81
CA ASN A 96 -0.95 -15.05 7.39
C ASN A 96 -2.09 -15.62 6.52
N ASN A 97 -3.32 -15.20 6.79
CA ASN A 97 -4.52 -15.69 6.08
C ASN A 97 -4.90 -14.84 4.85
N CYS A 98 -4.22 -13.73 4.60
CA CYS A 98 -4.48 -12.89 3.45
C CYS A 98 -3.94 -13.50 2.17
N VAL A 99 -4.54 -13.16 1.03
CA VAL A 99 -4.04 -13.51 -0.30
C VAL A 99 -3.85 -12.25 -1.10
N GLY A 100 -2.69 -12.09 -1.72
CA GLY A 100 -2.40 -10.86 -2.46
C GLY A 100 -1.05 -10.83 -3.15
N VAL A 101 -0.70 -9.67 -3.64
CA VAL A 101 0.59 -9.40 -4.28
C VAL A 101 1.20 -8.15 -3.66
N MET A 102 2.47 -8.25 -3.31
CA MET A 102 3.31 -7.13 -2.93
C MET A 102 4.24 -6.79 -4.09
N ALA A 103 4.42 -5.51 -4.37
CA ALA A 103 5.35 -5.05 -5.39
C ALA A 103 5.98 -3.73 -4.97
N THR A 104 7.31 -3.66 -4.98
CA THR A 104 8.04 -2.44 -4.64
C THR A 104 8.45 -1.71 -5.91
N HIS A 105 8.13 -0.43 -5.96
CA HIS A 105 8.58 0.49 -6.99
C HIS A 105 9.84 1.21 -6.50
N ASP A 106 10.86 1.27 -7.34
CA ASP A 106 12.18 1.80 -7.01
C ASP A 106 12.22 3.33 -6.84
N GLY A 107 11.10 4.01 -7.18
CA GLY A 107 11.03 5.45 -7.17
C GLY A 107 11.72 6.08 -8.39
N ASP A 108 11.12 7.14 -8.91
CA ASP A 108 11.66 7.92 -10.01
C ASP A 108 11.80 9.38 -9.55
N PRO A 109 13.02 9.89 -9.31
CA PRO A 109 13.24 11.28 -8.88
C PRO A 109 12.63 12.31 -9.82
N GLU A 110 12.53 11.98 -11.12
CA GLU A 110 12.00 12.86 -12.17
C GLU A 110 10.48 12.69 -12.37
N ALA A 111 9.84 11.79 -11.63
CA ALA A 111 8.40 11.58 -11.74
C ALA A 111 7.62 12.88 -11.48
N LYS A 112 6.59 13.13 -12.28
CA LYS A 112 5.69 14.29 -12.10
C LYS A 112 4.89 14.22 -10.81
N ASN A 113 4.54 12.99 -10.39
CA ASN A 113 3.79 12.75 -9.16
C ASN A 113 4.77 12.56 -7.99
N SER A 114 4.59 13.32 -6.94
CA SER A 114 5.45 13.25 -5.73
C SER A 114 5.46 11.87 -5.06
N ALA A 115 4.39 11.09 -5.20
CA ALA A 115 4.31 9.74 -4.66
C ALA A 115 5.25 8.76 -5.41
N ASP A 116 5.45 8.96 -6.70
CA ASP A 116 6.32 8.12 -7.54
C ASP A 116 7.81 8.46 -7.39
N LYS A 117 8.15 9.58 -6.71
CA LYS A 117 9.53 9.99 -6.44
C LYS A 117 10.22 9.21 -5.32
N CYS A 118 9.45 8.55 -4.49
CA CYS A 118 9.94 7.82 -3.32
C CYS A 118 9.84 6.32 -3.58
N ILE A 119 10.77 5.55 -3.02
CA ILE A 119 10.61 4.10 -2.96
C ILE A 119 9.35 3.79 -2.16
N HIS A 120 8.50 2.94 -2.70
CA HIS A 120 7.25 2.55 -2.05
C HIS A 120 6.82 1.15 -2.45
N THR A 121 6.22 0.44 -1.51
CA THR A 121 5.67 -0.90 -1.72
C THR A 121 4.15 -0.83 -1.80
N HIS A 122 3.62 -1.37 -2.86
CA HIS A 122 2.21 -1.66 -3.03
C HIS A 122 1.90 -3.04 -2.49
N ILE A 123 0.93 -3.13 -1.58
CA ILE A 123 0.46 -4.38 -0.98
C ILE A 123 -1.02 -4.51 -1.33
N SER A 124 -1.32 -5.32 -2.33
CA SER A 124 -2.68 -5.51 -2.85
C SER A 124 -3.25 -6.83 -2.35
N LEU A 125 -4.05 -6.77 -1.28
CA LEU A 125 -4.66 -7.93 -0.63
C LEU A 125 -6.11 -8.11 -1.08
N ASN A 126 -6.51 -9.35 -1.32
CA ASN A 126 -7.93 -9.67 -1.49
C ASN A 126 -8.72 -9.20 -0.27
N ALA A 127 -9.91 -8.62 -0.49
CA ALA A 127 -10.73 -8.09 0.59
C ALA A 127 -11.37 -9.18 1.48
N ILE A 128 -11.23 -10.43 1.09
CA ILE A 128 -11.67 -11.62 1.83
C ILE A 128 -10.45 -12.53 1.99
N ASP A 129 -10.18 -12.98 3.21
CA ASP A 129 -9.07 -13.89 3.51
C ASP A 129 -9.40 -15.36 3.16
N LEU A 130 -8.44 -16.26 3.39
CA LEU A 130 -8.58 -17.70 3.14
C LEU A 130 -9.71 -18.36 3.96
N ASN A 131 -10.10 -17.75 5.08
CA ASN A 131 -11.18 -18.23 5.96
C ASN A 131 -12.54 -17.60 5.66
N GLY A 132 -12.63 -16.78 4.59
CA GLY A 132 -13.85 -16.07 4.22
C GLY A 132 -14.17 -14.85 5.08
N LYS A 133 -13.23 -14.42 5.93
CA LYS A 133 -13.38 -13.21 6.75
C LYS A 133 -13.00 -11.97 5.93
N ARG A 134 -13.76 -10.89 6.11
CA ARG A 134 -13.44 -9.61 5.47
C ARG A 134 -12.24 -8.94 6.15
N LEU A 135 -11.38 -8.37 5.35
CA LEU A 135 -10.30 -7.50 5.82
C LEU A 135 -10.88 -6.11 6.11
N ASP A 136 -11.19 -5.86 7.37
CA ASP A 136 -11.70 -4.58 7.82
C ASP A 136 -10.54 -3.67 8.23
N ILE A 137 -10.48 -2.49 7.60
CA ILE A 137 -9.48 -1.47 7.85
C ILE A 137 -10.19 -0.24 8.40
N ASP A 138 -10.06 -0.05 9.69
CA ASP A 138 -10.59 1.07 10.44
C ASP A 138 -9.46 2.00 10.93
N LYS A 139 -9.81 2.98 11.75
CA LYS A 139 -8.85 3.92 12.34
C LYS A 139 -7.85 3.21 13.26
N LYS A 140 -8.29 2.24 14.08
CA LYS A 140 -7.41 1.49 14.98
C LYS A 140 -6.42 0.62 14.21
N TRP A 141 -6.90 0.01 13.11
CA TRP A 141 -6.03 -0.74 12.21
C TRP A 141 -4.93 0.17 11.63
N LEU A 142 -5.29 1.39 11.19
CA LEU A 142 -4.32 2.34 10.62
C LEU A 142 -3.32 2.82 11.68
N GLU A 143 -3.77 3.09 12.91
CA GLU A 143 -2.89 3.43 14.04
C GLU A 143 -1.88 2.31 14.31
N ARG A 144 -2.33 1.05 14.37
CA ARG A 144 -1.46 -0.12 14.52
C ARG A 144 -0.47 -0.24 13.37
N ALA A 145 -0.94 -0.06 12.14
CA ALA A 145 -0.11 -0.14 10.94
C ALA A 145 1.04 0.87 10.96
N ILE A 146 0.77 2.10 11.38
CA ILE A 146 1.79 3.16 11.51
C ILE A 146 2.74 2.86 12.67
N ASN A 147 2.25 2.40 13.82
CA ASN A 147 3.10 2.07 14.96
C ASN A 147 4.10 0.96 14.61
N ILE A 148 3.63 -0.13 13.99
CA ILE A 148 4.50 -1.22 13.52
C ILE A 148 5.51 -0.71 12.49
N SER A 149 5.09 0.14 11.54
CA SER A 149 6.01 0.75 10.57
C SER A 149 7.09 1.56 11.27
N ASN A 150 6.72 2.37 12.26
CA ASN A 150 7.66 3.19 13.01
C ASN A 150 8.64 2.35 13.86
N GLU A 151 8.17 1.24 14.43
CA GLU A 151 9.02 0.30 15.17
C GLU A 151 10.07 -0.31 14.23
N ILE A 152 9.65 -0.86 13.09
CA ILE A 152 10.54 -1.44 12.09
C ILE A 152 11.52 -0.39 11.55
N CYS A 153 11.05 0.81 11.21
CA CYS A 153 11.93 1.88 10.75
C CYS A 153 13.02 2.21 11.79
N LYS A 154 12.68 2.23 13.08
CA LYS A 154 13.67 2.45 14.15
C LYS A 154 14.68 1.30 14.24
N GLU A 155 14.22 0.04 14.17
CA GLU A 155 15.06 -1.15 14.20
C GLU A 155 16.06 -1.18 13.05
N HIS A 156 15.65 -0.68 11.87
CA HIS A 156 16.49 -0.59 10.67
C HIS A 156 17.23 0.76 10.53
N GLY A 157 17.14 1.68 11.51
CA GLY A 157 17.82 2.97 11.49
C GLY A 157 17.27 3.98 10.50
N LEU A 158 16.03 3.79 10.02
CA LEU A 158 15.34 4.65 9.04
C LEU A 158 14.67 5.83 9.75
N THR A 159 15.45 6.87 10.08
CA THR A 159 14.99 7.98 10.93
C THR A 159 14.08 8.98 10.22
N HIS A 160 14.24 9.14 8.90
CA HIS A 160 13.39 10.02 8.09
C HIS A 160 12.02 9.43 7.74
N SER A 161 11.88 8.10 7.86
CA SER A 161 10.64 7.38 7.54
C SER A 161 9.69 7.19 8.73
N ILE A 162 10.00 7.77 9.89
CA ILE A 162 9.10 7.78 11.04
C ILE A 162 7.87 8.65 10.74
N ILE A 163 6.68 8.08 10.91
CA ILE A 163 5.40 8.75 10.67
C ILE A 163 4.91 9.35 11.97
N ASP A 164 4.83 10.69 12.06
CA ASP A 164 4.20 11.36 13.19
C ASP A 164 2.68 11.47 12.98
N PHE A 165 1.93 10.77 13.81
CA PHE A 165 0.46 10.75 13.75
C PHE A 165 -0.14 12.13 14.09
N LYS A 166 0.52 12.93 14.92
CA LYS A 166 0.01 14.23 15.37
C LYS A 166 0.20 15.32 14.31
N SER A 167 1.27 15.24 13.53
CA SER A 167 1.54 16.21 12.45
C SER A 167 0.57 16.08 11.27
N ASN A 168 -0.01 14.91 11.07
CA ASN A 168 -1.01 14.66 10.02
C ASN A 168 -2.43 15.08 10.40
N ALA A 169 -2.66 15.54 11.62
CA ALA A 169 -3.96 16.08 12.08
C ALA A 169 -4.26 17.51 11.56
N LYS A 170 -3.33 18.15 10.85
CA LYS A 170 -3.66 19.34 10.05
C LYS A 170 -4.66 18.93 8.98
N VAL A 171 -5.85 19.51 9.08
CA VAL A 171 -6.97 19.36 8.15
C VAL A 171 -6.41 19.32 6.72
N ARG A 172 -6.41 18.14 6.09
CA ARG A 172 -6.04 18.02 4.68
C ARG A 172 -7.09 18.79 3.89
N LYS A 173 -6.65 19.83 3.21
CA LYS A 173 -7.51 20.52 2.24
C LYS A 173 -8.05 19.49 1.26
N THR A 174 -9.33 19.55 0.99
CA THR A 174 -9.95 18.72 -0.05
C THR A 174 -9.39 19.12 -1.41
N LEU A 175 -9.49 18.26 -2.41
CA LEU A 175 -9.10 18.62 -3.79
C LEU A 175 -9.83 19.86 -4.28
N THR A 176 -11.04 20.11 -3.81
CA THR A 176 -11.83 21.30 -4.11
C THR A 176 -11.22 22.55 -3.46
N GLU A 177 -10.79 22.48 -2.21
CA GLU A 177 -10.12 23.58 -1.51
C GLU A 177 -8.76 23.92 -2.13
N ILE A 178 -8.00 22.90 -2.56
CA ILE A 178 -6.73 23.11 -3.29
C ILE A 178 -6.98 23.85 -4.61
N LYS A 179 -7.95 23.40 -5.41
CA LYS A 179 -8.32 24.07 -6.66
C LYS A 179 -8.80 25.51 -6.45
N MET A 180 -9.59 25.75 -5.41
CA MET A 180 -10.06 27.10 -5.06
C MET A 180 -8.92 28.05 -4.68
N GLU A 181 -7.88 27.54 -4.02
CA GLU A 181 -6.68 28.34 -3.73
C GLU A 181 -5.83 28.60 -4.96
N GLU A 182 -5.64 27.59 -5.83
CA GLU A 182 -4.95 27.76 -7.11
C GLU A 182 -5.65 28.76 -8.03
N GLU A 183 -7.00 28.85 -7.94
CA GLU A 183 -7.83 29.81 -8.66
C GLU A 183 -7.93 31.17 -7.96
N GLY A 184 -7.21 31.41 -6.86
CA GLY A 184 -7.24 32.66 -6.07
C GLY A 184 -8.56 32.93 -5.34
N ARG A 185 -9.37 31.90 -5.14
CA ARG A 185 -10.62 31.97 -4.36
C ARG A 185 -10.32 31.72 -2.91
N ILE A 186 -10.57 32.70 -2.03
CA ILE A 186 -10.36 32.58 -0.60
C ILE A 186 -11.48 31.72 -0.01
N THR A 187 -11.11 30.57 0.61
CA THR A 187 -12.05 29.81 1.44
C THR A 187 -12.08 30.41 2.84
N PHE A 188 -13.21 30.95 3.24
CA PHE A 188 -13.46 31.30 4.64
C PHE A 188 -13.78 30.01 5.42
N LYS A 189 -13.01 29.75 6.48
CA LYS A 189 -13.38 28.82 7.55
C LYS A 189 -14.10 29.57 8.65
#